data_5c037779c953d3d12200cbdb345b9681
#
_entry.id   5c037779c953d3d12200cbdb345b9681
#
_cell.length_a   1.000
_cell.length_b   1.000
_cell.length_c   1.000
_cell.angle_alpha   90.00
_cell.angle_beta   90.00
_cell.angle_gamma   90.00
#
_symmetry.space_group_name_H-M   'P 1'
#
loop_
_entity.id
_entity.type
_entity.pdbx_description
1 polymer ?
#
loop_
_entity_poly.entity_id
_entity_poly.type
_entity_poly.pdbx_seq_one_letter_code
_entity_poly.pdbx_strand_id
1 'polypeptide(L)'
;MKEKTIALAGNPNVGKSTIFNALTGMKQHTGNWPGKTVSNAQGNCVINGQTYKITDLPGTYSLMAHSPEEEVARDYLCFETPDLVIVVCDGTCLKRNLNLVLQIKEVCDNIILCVNLMDEAERKGISVDTKVLSDMLSCPVFAMS
;
A
#
# COMPACT_ATOMS: atom_id res chain seq x y z
N MET A 1 -16.16 19.80 -2.37
CA MET A 1 -14.74 19.49 -2.25
C MET A 1 -14.37 18.38 -3.19
N LYS A 2 -13.21 18.51 -3.82
CA LYS A 2 -12.74 17.49 -4.74
C LYS A 2 -12.37 16.21 -3.97
N GLU A 3 -12.78 15.07 -4.49
CA GLU A 3 -12.42 13.76 -3.93
C GLU A 3 -10.92 13.54 -4.10
N LYS A 4 -10.27 13.07 -3.04
CA LYS A 4 -8.86 12.70 -3.09
C LYS A 4 -8.71 11.19 -3.23
N THR A 5 -7.61 10.77 -3.82
CA THR A 5 -7.37 9.36 -4.10
C THR A 5 -6.19 8.81 -3.28
N ILE A 6 -6.38 7.60 -2.76
CA ILE A 6 -5.34 6.88 -2.01
C ILE A 6 -5.18 5.51 -2.65
N ALA A 7 -3.94 5.11 -2.91
CA ALA A 7 -3.62 3.77 -3.37
C ALA A 7 -3.02 2.96 -2.22
N LEU A 8 -3.45 1.71 -2.06
CA LEU A 8 -2.80 0.77 -1.15
C LEU A 8 -1.92 -0.16 -1.97
N ALA A 9 -0.66 -0.22 -1.62
CA ALA A 9 0.33 -1.07 -2.29
C ALA A 9 1.06 -1.92 -1.26
N GLY A 10 1.68 -3.00 -1.70
CA GLY A 10 2.45 -3.87 -0.83
C GLY A 10 2.68 -5.23 -1.45
N ASN A 11 3.58 -6.00 -0.85
CA ASN A 11 3.80 -7.37 -1.26
C ASN A 11 2.57 -8.23 -0.93
N PRO A 12 2.43 -9.39 -1.57
CA PRO A 12 1.35 -10.30 -1.21
C PRO A 12 1.44 -10.74 0.26
N ASN A 13 0.28 -10.91 0.90
CA ASN A 13 0.17 -11.46 2.26
C ASN A 13 0.80 -10.62 3.37
N VAL A 14 0.73 -9.30 3.24
CA VAL A 14 1.24 -8.39 4.28
C VAL A 14 0.13 -7.81 5.16
N GLY A 15 -1.12 -8.25 4.97
CA GLY A 15 -2.26 -7.71 5.71
C GLY A 15 -2.90 -6.50 5.05
N LYS A 16 -2.62 -6.27 3.78
CA LYS A 16 -3.13 -5.12 3.04
C LYS A 16 -4.66 -5.13 2.96
N SER A 17 -5.28 -6.29 2.74
CA SER A 17 -6.73 -6.42 2.68
C SER A 17 -7.40 -6.05 4.01
N THR A 18 -6.78 -6.41 5.13
CA THR A 18 -7.30 -6.05 6.45
C THR A 18 -7.32 -4.54 6.64
N ILE A 19 -6.26 -3.87 6.21
CA ILE A 19 -6.17 -2.40 6.28
C ILE A 19 -7.22 -1.77 5.35
N PHE A 20 -7.34 -2.29 4.13
CA PHE A 20 -8.34 -1.80 3.18
C PHE A 20 -9.76 -1.91 3.73
N ASN A 21 -10.11 -3.07 4.30
CA ASN A 21 -11.43 -3.29 4.88
C ASN A 21 -11.69 -2.37 6.07
N ALA A 22 -10.68 -2.12 6.91
CA ALA A 22 -10.80 -1.21 8.04
C ALA A 22 -11.05 0.23 7.58
N LEU A 23 -10.35 0.67 6.55
CA LEU A 23 -10.50 2.03 6.03
C LEU A 23 -11.82 2.27 5.33
N THR A 24 -12.32 1.29 4.60
CA THR A 24 -13.55 1.41 3.82
C THR A 24 -14.80 0.97 4.59
N GLY A 25 -14.64 0.44 5.81
CA GLY A 25 -15.75 -0.11 6.56
C GLY A 25 -16.35 -1.34 5.91
N MET A 26 -15.55 -2.06 5.13
CA MET A 26 -15.95 -3.23 4.34
C MET A 26 -16.97 -2.91 3.23
N LYS A 27 -17.16 -1.62 2.95
CA LYS A 27 -18.00 -1.19 1.84
C LYS A 27 -17.12 -0.95 0.63
N GLN A 28 -17.01 -1.95 -0.23
CA GLN A 28 -16.11 -1.90 -1.36
C GLN A 28 -16.79 -2.41 -2.63
N HIS A 29 -16.34 -1.91 -3.77
CA HIS A 29 -16.73 -2.40 -5.08
C HIS A 29 -15.60 -3.28 -5.60
N THR A 30 -15.95 -4.48 -6.06
CA THR A 30 -14.96 -5.41 -6.61
C THR A 30 -15.26 -5.71 -8.07
N GLY A 31 -14.22 -6.07 -8.80
CA GLY A 31 -14.31 -6.42 -10.21
C GLY A 31 -12.94 -6.75 -10.73
N ASN A 32 -12.75 -6.60 -12.02
CA ASN A 32 -11.44 -6.80 -12.64
C ASN A 32 -10.95 -5.48 -13.24
N TRP A 33 -9.63 -5.33 -13.28
CA TRP A 33 -9.04 -4.22 -14.00
C TRP A 33 -9.38 -4.32 -15.49
N PRO A 34 -9.67 -3.20 -16.18
CA PRO A 34 -10.07 -3.23 -17.59
C PRO A 34 -9.10 -4.00 -18.46
N GLY A 35 -9.60 -4.98 -19.19
CA GLY A 35 -8.81 -5.81 -20.10
C GLY A 35 -7.88 -6.79 -19.42
N LYS A 36 -8.03 -7.00 -18.10
CA LYS A 36 -7.15 -7.88 -17.32
C LYS A 36 -7.98 -8.87 -16.50
N THR A 37 -7.34 -9.98 -16.11
CA THR A 37 -7.94 -10.93 -15.18
C THR A 37 -7.52 -10.66 -13.74
N VAL A 38 -7.03 -9.45 -13.47
CA VAL A 38 -6.54 -9.02 -12.16
C VAL A 38 -7.67 -8.39 -11.38
N SER A 39 -7.84 -8.79 -10.12
CA SER A 39 -8.90 -8.27 -9.26
C SER A 39 -8.71 -6.78 -8.96
N ASN A 40 -9.82 -6.06 -8.93
CA ASN A 40 -9.85 -4.64 -8.60
C ASN A 40 -10.79 -4.44 -7.42
N ALA A 41 -10.32 -3.80 -6.37
CA ALA A 41 -11.14 -3.44 -5.22
C ALA A 41 -11.00 -1.95 -4.92
N GLN A 42 -12.13 -1.27 -4.80
CA GLN A 42 -12.18 0.16 -4.51
C GLN A 42 -13.22 0.43 -3.45
N GLY A 43 -12.98 1.45 -2.64
CA GLY A 43 -13.93 1.87 -1.63
C GLY A 43 -13.70 3.33 -1.28
N ASN A 44 -14.52 3.85 -0.39
CA ASN A 44 -14.43 5.23 0.04
C ASN A 44 -14.30 5.31 1.55
N CYS A 45 -13.64 6.34 2.04
CA CYS A 45 -13.69 6.69 3.45
C CYS A 45 -13.76 8.20 3.59
N VAL A 46 -14.30 8.65 4.73
CA VAL A 46 -14.43 10.09 5.03
C VAL A 46 -13.62 10.34 6.31
N ILE A 47 -12.67 11.24 6.22
CA ILE A 47 -11.84 11.65 7.36
C ILE A 47 -11.90 13.16 7.46
N ASN A 48 -12.36 13.66 8.61
CA ASN A 48 -12.48 15.11 8.87
C ASN A 48 -13.23 15.85 7.75
N GLY A 49 -14.31 15.24 7.24
CA GLY A 49 -15.15 15.84 6.19
C GLY A 49 -14.60 15.72 4.78
N GLN A 50 -13.40 15.18 4.61
CA GLN A 50 -12.81 14.96 3.30
C GLN A 50 -13.06 13.50 2.85
N THR A 51 -13.60 13.34 1.63
CA THR A 51 -13.85 12.02 1.05
C THR A 51 -12.59 11.54 0.33
N TYR A 52 -12.19 10.31 0.61
CA TYR A 52 -11.06 9.65 -0.05
C TYR A 52 -11.55 8.42 -0.78
N LYS A 53 -11.17 8.30 -2.05
CA LYS A 53 -11.38 7.08 -2.82
C LYS A 53 -10.13 6.21 -2.66
N ILE A 54 -10.31 4.99 -2.15
CA ILE A 54 -9.19 4.09 -1.87
C ILE A 54 -9.20 2.97 -2.90
N THR A 55 -8.09 2.77 -3.58
CA THR A 55 -7.90 1.68 -4.53
C THR A 55 -6.90 0.70 -3.97
N ASP A 56 -7.31 -0.56 -3.86
CA ASP A 56 -6.43 -1.64 -3.41
C ASP A 56 -5.71 -2.20 -4.64
N LEU A 57 -4.40 -1.91 -4.74
CA LEU A 57 -3.60 -2.43 -5.85
C LEU A 57 -3.26 -3.90 -5.62
N PRO A 58 -3.03 -4.67 -6.69
CA PRO A 58 -2.60 -6.06 -6.54
C PRO A 58 -1.32 -6.16 -5.72
N GLY A 59 -1.20 -7.21 -4.90
CA GLY A 59 0.03 -7.46 -4.17
C GLY A 59 1.15 -7.82 -5.14
N THR A 60 2.27 -7.09 -5.06
CA THR A 60 3.40 -7.29 -5.96
C THR A 60 4.72 -7.18 -5.21
N TYR A 61 5.77 -7.79 -5.75
CA TYR A 61 7.12 -7.68 -5.19
C TYR A 61 7.92 -6.56 -5.83
N SER A 62 7.52 -6.10 -7.01
CA SER A 62 8.20 -5.02 -7.72
C SER A 62 7.24 -4.37 -8.72
N LEU A 63 7.71 -3.31 -9.38
CA LEU A 63 6.97 -2.63 -10.45
C LEU A 63 7.63 -2.85 -11.82
N MET A 64 8.33 -3.96 -11.97
CA MET A 64 9.11 -4.24 -13.19
C MET A 64 8.25 -4.79 -14.35
N ALA A 65 6.96 -4.96 -14.15
CA ALA A 65 6.01 -5.40 -15.18
C ALA A 65 6.27 -6.80 -15.71
N HIS A 66 6.70 -7.73 -14.84
CA HIS A 66 6.91 -9.12 -15.20
C HIS A 66 5.64 -9.97 -15.09
N SER A 67 4.55 -9.40 -14.57
CA SER A 67 3.27 -10.08 -14.41
C SER A 67 2.14 -9.09 -14.67
N PRO A 68 0.91 -9.58 -14.93
CA PRO A 68 -0.25 -8.69 -15.06
C PRO A 68 -0.46 -7.83 -13.82
N GLU A 69 -0.23 -8.39 -12.63
CA GLU A 69 -0.38 -7.66 -11.35
C GLU A 69 0.62 -6.51 -11.25
N GLU A 70 1.88 -6.77 -11.60
CA GLU A 70 2.91 -5.73 -11.57
C GLU A 70 2.64 -4.64 -12.60
N GLU A 71 2.18 -5.02 -13.78
CA GLU A 71 1.82 -4.06 -14.82
C GLU A 71 0.67 -3.15 -14.37
N VAL A 72 -0.38 -3.72 -13.75
CA VAL A 72 -1.51 -2.96 -13.23
C VAL A 72 -1.06 -1.97 -12.15
N ALA A 73 -0.27 -2.43 -11.19
CA ALA A 73 0.20 -1.58 -10.10
C ALA A 73 1.07 -0.45 -10.63
N ARG A 74 2.00 -0.75 -11.51
CA ARG A 74 2.88 0.25 -12.12
C ARG A 74 2.08 1.29 -12.89
N ASP A 75 1.18 0.84 -13.76
CA ASP A 75 0.41 1.76 -14.60
C ASP A 75 -0.50 2.65 -13.78
N TYR A 76 -1.13 2.10 -12.73
CA TYR A 76 -1.95 2.90 -11.86
C TYR A 76 -1.14 4.01 -11.18
N LEU A 77 0.00 3.66 -10.61
CA LEU A 77 0.83 4.65 -9.91
C LEU A 77 1.41 5.70 -10.84
N CYS A 78 1.78 5.33 -12.05
CA CYS A 78 2.38 6.25 -13.01
C CYS A 78 1.37 7.14 -13.71
N PHE A 79 0.19 6.62 -14.04
CA PHE A 79 -0.77 7.33 -14.90
C PHE A 79 -1.97 7.89 -14.17
N GLU A 80 -2.43 7.24 -13.10
CA GLU A 80 -3.58 7.74 -12.33
C GLU A 80 -3.15 8.75 -11.25
N THR A 81 -1.88 8.82 -10.94
CA THR A 81 -1.28 9.78 -10.00
C THR A 81 -2.11 9.98 -8.72
N PRO A 82 -2.21 8.95 -7.86
CA PRO A 82 -2.96 9.09 -6.61
C PRO A 82 -2.37 10.19 -5.72
N ASP A 83 -3.22 10.81 -4.92
CA ASP A 83 -2.78 11.87 -4.00
C ASP A 83 -1.89 11.33 -2.89
N LEU A 84 -2.07 10.07 -2.52
CA LEU A 84 -1.29 9.43 -1.46
C LEU A 84 -1.16 7.94 -1.76
N VAL A 85 0.00 7.37 -1.50
CA VAL A 85 0.22 5.92 -1.57
C VAL A 85 0.57 5.43 -0.17
N ILE A 86 -0.20 4.46 0.32
CA ILE A 86 0.10 3.76 1.56
C ILE A 86 0.72 2.43 1.18
N VAL A 87 1.98 2.23 1.54
CA VAL A 87 2.69 0.97 1.26
C VAL A 87 2.69 0.14 2.53
N VAL A 88 2.10 -1.05 2.45
CA VAL A 88 2.02 -1.96 3.60
C VAL A 88 3.16 -2.95 3.50
N CYS A 89 3.95 -3.04 4.56
CA CYS A 89 5.10 -3.94 4.66
C CYS A 89 4.91 -4.91 5.81
N ASP A 90 5.54 -6.08 5.67
CA ASP A 90 5.54 -7.11 6.71
C ASP A 90 6.74 -6.87 7.64
N GLY A 91 6.48 -6.59 8.91
CA GLY A 91 7.53 -6.34 9.89
C GLY A 91 8.43 -7.54 10.16
N THR A 92 7.99 -8.76 9.81
CA THR A 92 8.79 -9.96 9.99
C THR A 92 9.80 -10.19 8.86
N CYS A 93 9.63 -9.51 7.71
CA CYS A 93 10.53 -9.63 6.56
C CYS A 93 10.65 -8.29 5.82
N LEU A 94 10.93 -7.25 6.58
CA LEU A 94 10.93 -5.88 6.09
C LEU A 94 11.91 -5.67 4.94
N LYS A 95 13.09 -6.27 5.03
CA LYS A 95 14.12 -6.10 4.00
C LYS A 95 13.62 -6.51 2.62
N ARG A 96 12.86 -7.60 2.53
CA ARG A 96 12.31 -8.06 1.25
C ARG A 96 11.25 -7.09 0.71
N ASN A 97 10.52 -6.44 1.61
CA ASN A 97 9.46 -5.50 1.25
C ASN A 97 10.00 -4.15 0.77
N LEU A 98 11.20 -3.76 1.18
CA LEU A 98 11.75 -2.45 0.87
C LEU A 98 12.04 -2.25 -0.61
N ASN A 99 12.25 -3.32 -1.37
CA ASN A 99 12.46 -3.20 -2.81
C ASN A 99 11.28 -2.50 -3.49
N LEU A 100 10.06 -2.91 -3.16
CA LEU A 100 8.86 -2.28 -3.71
C LEU A 100 8.73 -0.83 -3.24
N VAL A 101 9.00 -0.57 -1.96
CA VAL A 101 8.93 0.78 -1.40
C VAL A 101 9.83 1.74 -2.19
N LEU A 102 11.06 1.34 -2.44
CA LEU A 102 12.02 2.18 -3.17
C LEU A 102 11.56 2.45 -4.61
N GLN A 103 10.99 1.45 -5.26
CA GLN A 103 10.46 1.62 -6.60
C GLN A 103 9.27 2.57 -6.63
N ILE A 104 8.37 2.46 -5.66
CA ILE A 104 7.22 3.36 -5.57
C ILE A 104 7.68 4.80 -5.31
N LYS A 105 8.71 4.98 -4.49
CA LYS A 105 9.25 6.32 -4.21
C LYS A 105 9.80 7.01 -5.45
N GLU A 106 10.24 6.25 -6.44
CA GLU A 106 10.75 6.83 -7.68
C GLU A 106 9.65 7.45 -8.53
N VAL A 107 8.41 6.98 -8.38
CA VAL A 107 7.28 7.43 -9.20
C VAL A 107 6.22 8.21 -8.43
N CYS A 108 6.28 8.21 -7.10
CA CYS A 108 5.30 8.89 -6.24
C CYS A 108 6.00 9.72 -5.18
N ASP A 109 5.49 10.93 -4.94
CA ASP A 109 6.09 11.84 -3.95
C ASP A 109 5.47 11.69 -2.56
N ASN A 110 4.16 11.42 -2.47
CA ASN A 110 3.45 11.31 -1.21
C ASN A 110 3.25 9.85 -0.84
N ILE A 111 4.09 9.35 0.06
CA ILE A 111 4.10 7.96 0.48
C ILE A 111 4.03 7.90 2.00
N ILE A 112 3.22 6.97 2.51
CA ILE A 112 3.22 6.57 3.92
C ILE A 112 3.54 5.08 3.96
N LEU A 113 4.44 4.70 4.85
CA LEU A 113 4.79 3.30 5.05
C LEU A 113 4.09 2.77 6.28
N CYS A 114 3.34 1.69 6.15
CA CYS A 114 2.73 0.97 7.26
C CYS A 114 3.47 -0.35 7.46
N VAL A 115 4.18 -0.48 8.57
CA VAL A 115 4.84 -1.73 8.92
C VAL A 115 3.87 -2.55 9.77
N ASN A 116 3.28 -3.56 9.17
CA ASN A 116 2.24 -4.39 9.78
C ASN A 116 2.85 -5.65 10.41
N LEU A 117 2.02 -6.41 11.12
CA LEU A 117 2.42 -7.67 11.76
C LEU A 117 3.51 -7.47 12.80
N MET A 118 3.51 -6.34 13.49
CA MET A 118 4.53 -6.02 14.48
C MET A 118 4.48 -6.94 15.70
N ASP A 119 3.30 -7.45 16.05
CA ASP A 119 3.17 -8.42 17.14
C ASP A 119 3.87 -9.73 16.78
N GLU A 120 3.78 -10.17 15.53
CA GLU A 120 4.50 -11.37 15.06
C GLU A 120 6.01 -11.11 15.04
N ALA A 121 6.41 -9.92 14.60
CA ALA A 121 7.83 -9.54 14.58
C ALA A 121 8.41 -9.61 15.99
N GLU A 122 7.68 -9.05 16.96
CA GLU A 122 8.11 -9.08 18.37
C GLU A 122 8.26 -10.50 18.89
N ARG A 123 7.30 -11.38 18.59
CA ARG A 123 7.37 -12.80 19.00
C ARG A 123 8.58 -13.52 18.38
N LYS A 124 9.01 -13.09 17.20
CA LYS A 124 10.18 -13.66 16.52
C LYS A 124 11.50 -12.99 16.92
N GLY A 125 11.44 -12.04 17.86
CA GLY A 125 12.63 -11.32 18.29
C GLY A 125 13.13 -10.29 17.29
N ILE A 126 12.29 -9.87 16.36
CA ILE A 126 12.64 -8.87 15.36
C ILE A 126 12.26 -7.49 15.87
N SER A 127 13.20 -6.57 15.83
CA SER A 127 13.00 -5.20 16.25
C SER A 127 12.97 -4.29 15.02
N VAL A 128 11.94 -3.45 14.92
CA VAL A 128 11.81 -2.49 13.83
C VAL A 128 11.78 -1.09 14.42
N ASP A 129 12.73 -0.25 14.02
CA ASP A 129 12.79 1.14 14.47
C ASP A 129 12.15 2.04 13.41
N THR A 130 10.90 2.44 13.65
CA THR A 130 10.13 3.24 12.70
C THR A 130 10.73 4.62 12.47
N LYS A 131 11.37 5.19 13.49
CA LYS A 131 12.00 6.51 13.37
C LYS A 131 13.20 6.45 12.42
N VAL A 132 14.04 5.43 12.57
CA VAL A 132 15.20 5.26 11.69
C VAL A 132 14.73 5.02 10.26
N LEU A 133 13.70 4.18 10.06
CA LEU A 133 13.14 3.95 8.74
C LEU A 133 12.58 5.23 8.13
N SER A 134 11.86 6.03 8.92
CA SER A 134 11.30 7.29 8.46
C SER A 134 12.40 8.24 7.99
N ASP A 135 13.49 8.33 8.74
CA ASP A 135 14.62 9.18 8.38
C ASP A 135 15.32 8.68 7.12
N MET A 136 15.52 7.37 7.00
CA MET A 136 16.18 6.77 5.83
C MET A 136 15.35 6.88 4.56
N LEU A 137 14.04 6.72 4.67
CA LEU A 137 13.15 6.72 3.51
C LEU A 137 12.53 8.09 3.23
N SER A 138 12.72 9.05 4.10
CA SER A 138 12.15 10.40 3.99
C SER A 138 10.63 10.39 3.81
N CYS A 139 9.96 9.53 4.57
CA CYS A 139 8.49 9.44 4.55
C CYS A 139 7.99 9.01 5.93
N PRO A 140 6.72 9.31 6.27
CA PRO A 140 6.15 8.84 7.54
C PRO A 140 6.10 7.32 7.59
N VAL A 141 6.41 6.75 8.75
CA VAL A 141 6.37 5.30 8.98
C VAL A 141 5.56 5.02 10.22
N PHE A 142 4.57 4.13 10.10
CA PHE A 142 3.70 3.75 11.21
C PHE A 142 3.78 2.24 11.45
N ALA A 143 3.80 1.84 12.70
CA ALA A 143 3.81 0.43 13.09
C ALA A 143 2.38 -0.02 13.42
N MET A 144 2.02 -1.22 12.97
CA MET A 144 0.68 -1.80 13.18
C MET A 144 0.78 -3.28 13.54
N SER A 145 -0.31 -3.80 14.08
CA SER A 145 -0.40 -5.23 14.41
C SER A 145 -1.70 -5.82 13.92
#